data_4ec5ea57703bd65b22da2d03a482b937
#
_entry.id   4ec5ea57703bd65b22da2d03a482b937
#
_cell.length_a   1.000
_cell.length_b   1.000
_cell.length_c   1.000
_cell.angle_alpha   90.00
_cell.angle_beta   90.00
_cell.angle_gamma   90.00
#
_symmetry.space_group_name_H-M   'P 1'
#
loop_
_entity.id
_entity.type
_entity.pdbx_description
1 polymer ?
#
loop_
_entity_poly.entity_id
_entity_poly.type
_entity_poly.pdbx_seq_one_letter_code
_entity_poly.pdbx_strand_id
1 'polypeptide(L)'
;MDVNGQKKIKAVIVGCGNMGRIGVKYLLEKGIEIVGAYGVNPKTLGEDLGIVSGLDKPLDIKISSDLEGLLKKTNPDVAVHAMYSTMAQNEAVFTTLLEHGVNIVTTCDDSHYSRDLEPDATGRIDAAAKRGGASLIGTGIQDVFFLNIGYAAAGASVSLHSIDLSITNNLDDYGLTSAQSAGVNFTPEEFQTMIE
;
A
#
# COMPACT_ATOMS: atom_id res chain seq x y z
N MET A 1 -2.52 22.31 13.38
CA MET A 1 -2.84 23.02 12.13
C MET A 1 -1.57 23.18 11.35
N ASP A 2 -1.65 23.09 10.02
CA ASP A 2 -0.51 23.37 9.15
C ASP A 2 -0.24 24.88 9.03
N VAL A 3 0.76 25.25 8.22
CA VAL A 3 1.12 26.68 7.99
C VAL A 3 0.00 27.51 7.34
N ASN A 4 -1.05 26.86 6.81
CA ASN A 4 -2.21 27.50 6.18
C ASN A 4 -3.46 27.46 7.07
N GLY A 5 -3.36 27.03 8.33
CA GLY A 5 -4.48 26.89 9.26
C GLY A 5 -5.37 25.65 9.03
N GLN A 6 -4.96 24.73 8.16
CA GLN A 6 -5.68 23.49 7.92
C GLN A 6 -5.35 22.44 8.99
N LYS A 7 -6.30 21.53 9.26
CA LYS A 7 -6.07 20.38 10.14
C LYS A 7 -4.94 19.53 9.55
N LYS A 8 -3.90 19.25 10.33
CA LYS A 8 -2.87 18.27 9.92
C LYS A 8 -3.50 16.91 9.71
N ILE A 9 -3.19 16.28 8.58
CA ILE A 9 -3.60 14.91 8.28
C ILE A 9 -2.75 13.97 9.15
N LYS A 10 -3.41 13.08 9.86
CA LYS A 10 -2.79 12.01 10.65
C LYS A 10 -2.74 10.73 9.84
N ALA A 11 -1.54 10.23 9.61
CA ALA A 11 -1.32 8.98 8.88
C ALA A 11 -0.82 7.86 9.78
N VAL A 12 -1.29 6.63 9.54
CA VAL A 12 -0.68 5.41 10.07
C VAL A 12 0.03 4.68 8.93
N ILE A 13 1.24 4.19 9.18
CA ILE A 13 1.98 3.34 8.24
C ILE A 13 1.57 1.89 8.47
N VAL A 14 1.09 1.23 7.43
CA VAL A 14 0.67 -0.17 7.46
C VAL A 14 1.54 -0.98 6.51
N GLY A 15 2.46 -1.75 7.10
CA GLY A 15 3.54 -2.41 6.36
C GLY A 15 4.84 -1.61 6.41
N CYS A 16 5.76 -2.02 7.31
CA CYS A 16 7.06 -1.38 7.53
C CYS A 16 8.20 -2.08 6.76
N GLY A 17 7.89 -2.63 5.59
CA GLY A 17 8.85 -3.15 4.61
C GLY A 17 9.53 -2.03 3.80
N ASN A 18 10.25 -2.38 2.73
CA ASN A 18 11.00 -1.41 1.92
C ASN A 18 10.11 -0.25 1.44
N MET A 19 8.94 -0.54 0.86
CA MET A 19 8.04 0.49 0.34
C MET A 19 7.46 1.38 1.44
N GLY A 20 7.02 0.78 2.55
CA GLY A 20 6.49 1.56 3.68
C GLY A 20 7.53 2.50 4.29
N ARG A 21 8.78 2.06 4.41
CA ARG A 21 9.91 2.88 4.91
C ARG A 21 10.22 4.07 4.02
N ILE A 22 10.22 3.86 2.69
CA ILE A 22 10.39 4.94 1.72
C ILE A 22 9.25 5.97 1.89
N GLY A 23 8.01 5.50 2.05
CA GLY A 23 6.84 6.36 2.25
C GLY A 23 6.97 7.27 3.47
N VAL A 24 7.56 6.80 4.57
CA VAL A 24 7.75 7.60 5.81
C VAL A 24 8.46 8.92 5.52
N LYS A 25 9.59 8.88 4.82
CA LYS A 25 10.35 10.08 4.50
C LYS A 25 9.54 11.10 3.70
N TYR A 26 8.88 10.65 2.64
CA TYR A 26 8.08 11.54 1.79
C TYR A 26 6.86 12.12 2.50
N LEU A 27 6.21 11.35 3.38
CA LEU A 27 5.10 11.85 4.18
C LEU A 27 5.53 12.97 5.13
N LEU A 28 6.68 12.80 5.79
CA LEU A 28 7.26 13.83 6.66
C LEU A 28 7.62 15.09 5.88
N GLU A 29 8.24 14.97 4.69
CA GLU A 29 8.56 16.08 3.80
C GLU A 29 7.30 16.85 3.35
N LYS A 30 6.16 16.17 3.22
CA LYS A 30 4.86 16.78 2.90
C LYS A 30 4.12 17.33 4.12
N GLY A 31 4.71 17.26 5.30
CA GLY A 31 4.11 17.78 6.53
C GLY A 31 2.96 16.92 7.09
N ILE A 32 2.83 15.69 6.63
CA ILE A 32 1.87 14.70 7.16
C ILE A 32 2.34 14.26 8.54
N GLU A 33 1.43 14.21 9.50
CA GLU A 33 1.71 13.72 10.86
C GLU A 33 1.59 12.20 10.90
N ILE A 34 2.73 11.49 11.04
CA ILE A 34 2.69 10.05 11.24
C ILE A 34 2.40 9.79 12.72
N VAL A 35 1.30 9.09 13.01
CA VAL A 35 0.83 8.86 14.38
C VAL A 35 0.96 7.42 14.85
N GLY A 36 1.34 6.51 13.95
CA GLY A 36 1.51 5.11 14.28
C GLY A 36 2.07 4.28 13.16
N ALA A 37 2.49 3.06 13.48
CA ALA A 37 3.01 2.08 12.54
C ALA A 37 2.55 0.67 12.90
N TYR A 38 2.02 -0.03 11.91
CA TYR A 38 1.63 -1.44 11.99
C TYR A 38 2.52 -2.30 11.11
N GLY A 39 2.97 -3.43 11.65
CA GLY A 39 3.76 -4.41 10.91
C GLY A 39 3.69 -5.78 11.56
N VAL A 40 4.05 -6.81 10.80
CA VAL A 40 4.01 -8.22 11.25
C VAL A 40 5.39 -8.89 11.24
N ASN A 41 6.43 -8.19 10.82
CA ASN A 41 7.77 -8.74 10.77
C ASN A 41 8.40 -8.76 12.19
N PRO A 42 8.70 -9.94 12.76
CA PRO A 42 9.25 -10.05 14.10
C PRO A 42 10.57 -9.27 14.33
N LYS A 43 11.33 -9.04 13.25
CA LYS A 43 12.63 -8.31 13.32
C LYS A 43 12.46 -6.81 13.54
N THR A 44 11.28 -6.27 13.26
CA THR A 44 11.01 -4.82 13.35
C THR A 44 9.94 -4.48 14.38
N LEU A 45 9.27 -5.47 14.96
CA LEU A 45 8.28 -5.23 16.01
C LEU A 45 8.93 -4.62 17.26
N GLY A 46 8.31 -3.55 17.76
CA GLY A 46 8.79 -2.79 18.91
C GLY A 46 9.92 -1.80 18.61
N GLU A 47 10.53 -1.87 17.43
CA GLU A 47 11.52 -0.92 16.96
C GLU A 47 10.89 0.43 16.60
N ASP A 48 11.69 1.49 16.64
CA ASP A 48 11.23 2.82 16.24
C ASP A 48 11.12 2.93 14.70
N LEU A 49 9.99 3.43 14.22
CA LEU A 49 9.71 3.58 12.80
C LEU A 49 10.73 4.49 12.09
N GLY A 50 11.19 5.55 12.73
CA GLY A 50 12.19 6.47 12.15
C GLY A 50 13.51 5.76 11.93
N ILE A 51 14.00 5.04 12.92
CA ILE A 51 15.26 4.27 12.84
C ILE A 51 15.15 3.17 11.79
N VAL A 52 14.04 2.41 11.80
CA VAL A 52 13.80 1.35 10.81
C VAL A 52 13.69 1.93 9.39
N SER A 53 13.22 3.17 9.24
CA SER A 53 13.11 3.88 7.96
C SER A 53 14.40 4.61 7.53
N GLY A 54 15.49 4.48 8.30
CA GLY A 54 16.78 5.09 7.99
C GLY A 54 16.82 6.60 8.19
N LEU A 55 16.01 7.13 9.10
CA LEU A 55 16.12 8.53 9.52
C LEU A 55 17.24 8.70 10.56
N ASP A 56 17.84 9.88 10.58
CA ASP A 56 18.92 10.21 11.54
C ASP A 56 18.42 10.30 12.99
N LYS A 57 17.11 10.41 13.20
CA LYS A 57 16.48 10.56 14.52
C LYS A 57 15.26 9.65 14.65
N PRO A 58 14.99 9.14 15.87
CA PRO A 58 13.76 8.40 16.12
C PRO A 58 12.54 9.31 15.95
N LEU A 59 11.40 8.69 15.61
CA LEU A 59 10.09 9.34 15.57
C LEU A 59 9.29 9.13 16.85
N ASP A 60 9.79 8.35 17.80
CA ASP A 60 9.09 7.89 19.00
C ASP A 60 7.81 7.10 18.69
N ILE A 61 7.79 6.46 17.52
CA ILE A 61 6.70 5.62 17.02
C ILE A 61 7.19 4.18 16.96
N LYS A 62 6.71 3.34 17.86
CA LYS A 62 7.04 1.91 17.85
C LYS A 62 6.13 1.15 16.87
N ILE A 63 6.73 0.24 16.10
CA ILE A 63 5.99 -0.65 15.19
C ILE A 63 5.22 -1.67 16.03
N SER A 64 3.91 -1.71 15.86
CA SER A 64 2.97 -2.58 16.59
C SER A 64 2.40 -3.67 15.69
N SER A 65 2.12 -4.84 16.24
CA SER A 65 1.30 -5.88 15.60
C SER A 65 -0.19 -5.85 16.05
N ASP A 66 -0.55 -4.96 16.96
CA ASP A 66 -1.92 -4.71 17.39
C ASP A 66 -2.52 -3.55 16.60
N LEU A 67 -3.20 -3.86 15.48
CA LEU A 67 -3.80 -2.84 14.62
C LEU A 67 -4.95 -2.13 15.32
N GLU A 68 -5.86 -2.88 15.94
CA GLU A 68 -7.02 -2.27 16.61
C GLU A 68 -6.64 -1.34 17.77
N GLY A 69 -5.73 -1.79 18.63
CA GLY A 69 -5.22 -0.97 19.73
C GLY A 69 -4.53 0.29 19.22
N LEU A 70 -3.78 0.18 18.11
CA LEU A 70 -3.14 1.30 17.45
C LEU A 70 -4.16 2.33 16.95
N LEU A 71 -5.20 1.88 16.23
CA LEU A 71 -6.24 2.76 15.68
C LEU A 71 -7.03 3.47 16.78
N LYS A 72 -7.45 2.75 17.82
CA LYS A 72 -8.14 3.33 18.99
C LYS A 72 -7.32 4.40 19.69
N LYS A 73 -5.99 4.21 19.78
CA LYS A 73 -5.07 5.13 20.44
C LYS A 73 -4.78 6.37 19.60
N THR A 74 -4.62 6.23 18.28
CA THR A 74 -4.07 7.29 17.42
C THR A 74 -5.12 8.02 16.60
N ASN A 75 -6.26 7.39 16.34
CA ASN A 75 -7.36 7.92 15.53
C ASN A 75 -6.86 8.60 14.24
N PRO A 76 -6.23 7.84 13.32
CA PRO A 76 -5.67 8.39 12.09
C PRO A 76 -6.76 8.75 11.08
N ASP A 77 -6.47 9.71 10.19
CA ASP A 77 -7.36 10.08 9.09
C ASP A 77 -7.14 9.15 7.87
N VAL A 78 -5.91 8.60 7.71
CA VAL A 78 -5.51 7.79 6.56
C VAL A 78 -4.47 6.74 6.93
N ALA A 79 -4.57 5.57 6.31
CA ALA A 79 -3.54 4.54 6.31
C ALA A 79 -2.76 4.57 4.98
N VAL A 80 -1.44 4.61 5.06
CA VAL A 80 -0.56 4.37 3.93
C VAL A 80 -0.12 2.91 4.01
N HIS A 81 -0.67 2.10 3.12
CA HIS A 81 -0.56 0.64 3.16
C HIS A 81 0.41 0.11 2.08
N ALA A 82 1.35 -0.73 2.52
CA ALA A 82 2.33 -1.39 1.67
C ALA A 82 2.73 -2.77 2.27
N MET A 83 1.79 -3.72 2.32
CA MET A 83 2.02 -5.07 2.86
C MET A 83 2.08 -6.13 1.78
N TYR A 84 0.93 -6.47 1.20
CA TYR A 84 0.78 -7.57 0.25
C TYR A 84 0.19 -7.08 -1.05
N SER A 85 0.38 -7.86 -2.13
CA SER A 85 -0.04 -7.50 -3.49
C SER A 85 -1.51 -7.82 -3.80
N THR A 86 -2.15 -8.78 -3.09
CA THR A 86 -3.51 -9.21 -3.40
C THR A 86 -4.55 -8.65 -2.43
N MET A 87 -5.80 -8.48 -2.89
CA MET A 87 -6.91 -8.01 -2.04
C MET A 87 -7.22 -9.01 -0.94
N ALA A 88 -7.22 -10.31 -1.25
CA ALA A 88 -7.51 -11.38 -0.29
C ALA A 88 -6.50 -11.42 0.85
N GLN A 89 -5.20 -11.26 0.57
CA GLN A 89 -4.17 -11.23 1.60
C GLN A 89 -4.31 -10.03 2.54
N ASN A 90 -4.83 -8.91 2.03
CA ASN A 90 -5.00 -7.67 2.78
C ASN A 90 -6.41 -7.52 3.40
N GLU A 91 -7.35 -8.40 3.10
CA GLU A 91 -8.77 -8.24 3.45
C GLU A 91 -9.00 -7.92 4.92
N ALA A 92 -8.38 -8.66 5.82
CA ALA A 92 -8.55 -8.45 7.27
C ALA A 92 -8.04 -7.07 7.70
N VAL A 93 -6.90 -6.64 7.18
CA VAL A 93 -6.30 -5.34 7.50
C VAL A 93 -7.14 -4.21 6.91
N PHE A 94 -7.55 -4.32 5.64
CA PHE A 94 -8.40 -3.33 4.99
C PHE A 94 -9.75 -3.18 5.67
N THR A 95 -10.40 -4.29 5.99
CA THR A 95 -11.70 -4.30 6.69
C THR A 95 -11.58 -3.59 8.05
N THR A 96 -10.56 -3.92 8.84
CA THR A 96 -10.32 -3.29 10.14
C THR A 96 -10.12 -1.78 10.01
N LEU A 97 -9.28 -1.33 9.10
CA LEU A 97 -9.02 0.09 8.86
C LEU A 97 -10.30 0.83 8.46
N LEU A 98 -11.00 0.31 7.46
CA LEU A 98 -12.20 0.93 6.90
C LEU A 98 -13.33 1.01 7.91
N GLU A 99 -13.57 -0.04 8.70
CA GLU A 99 -14.59 -0.04 9.76
C GLU A 99 -14.29 0.95 10.90
N HIS A 100 -13.01 1.30 11.10
CA HIS A 100 -12.61 2.38 12.01
C HIS A 100 -12.70 3.78 11.36
N GLY A 101 -13.24 3.90 10.14
CA GLY A 101 -13.37 5.16 9.44
C GLY A 101 -12.06 5.71 8.86
N VAL A 102 -11.03 4.86 8.73
CA VAL A 102 -9.71 5.25 8.21
C VAL A 102 -9.65 5.03 6.71
N ASN A 103 -9.38 6.09 5.96
CA ASN A 103 -9.17 5.99 4.52
C ASN A 103 -7.87 5.25 4.22
N ILE A 104 -7.82 4.52 3.11
CA ILE A 104 -6.65 3.73 2.73
C ILE A 104 -6.09 4.20 1.40
N VAL A 105 -4.79 4.48 1.37
CA VAL A 105 -3.99 4.61 0.16
C VAL A 105 -3.05 3.42 0.10
N THR A 106 -3.18 2.56 -0.91
CA THR A 106 -2.46 1.28 -0.96
C THR A 106 -1.66 1.09 -2.23
N THR A 107 -0.51 0.41 -2.11
CA THR A 107 0.26 -0.12 -3.24
C THR A 107 -0.07 -1.58 -3.56
N CYS A 108 -1.20 -2.09 -3.07
CA CYS A 108 -1.69 -3.43 -3.41
C CYS A 108 -2.01 -3.50 -4.91
N ASP A 109 -1.33 -4.38 -5.63
CA ASP A 109 -1.39 -4.47 -7.09
C ASP A 109 -2.81 -4.72 -7.60
N ASP A 110 -3.55 -5.66 -6.99
CA ASP A 110 -4.93 -5.99 -7.39
C ASP A 110 -5.95 -4.87 -7.14
N SER A 111 -5.60 -3.85 -6.33
CA SER A 111 -6.54 -2.79 -5.96
C SER A 111 -7.07 -1.97 -7.14
N HIS A 112 -6.40 -2.01 -8.30
CA HIS A 112 -6.78 -1.30 -9.51
C HIS A 112 -7.89 -1.98 -10.29
N TYR A 113 -7.91 -3.32 -10.26
CA TYR A 113 -8.84 -4.19 -10.98
C TYR A 113 -9.51 -5.21 -10.06
N SER A 114 -9.63 -4.86 -8.80
CA SER A 114 -10.03 -5.76 -7.71
C SER A 114 -11.38 -6.45 -7.93
N ARG A 115 -12.33 -5.79 -8.60
CA ARG A 115 -13.67 -6.34 -8.86
C ARG A 115 -13.64 -7.50 -9.85
N ASP A 116 -12.68 -7.50 -10.77
CA ASP A 116 -12.52 -8.55 -11.77
C ASP A 116 -11.58 -9.65 -11.29
N LEU A 117 -10.52 -9.29 -10.55
CA LEU A 117 -9.51 -10.24 -10.06
C LEU A 117 -10.00 -11.00 -8.81
N GLU A 118 -10.54 -10.30 -7.83
CA GLU A 118 -10.95 -10.86 -6.53
C GLU A 118 -12.31 -10.30 -6.08
N PRO A 119 -13.42 -10.64 -6.78
CA PRO A 119 -14.75 -10.05 -6.57
C PRO A 119 -15.28 -10.26 -5.15
N ASP A 120 -15.05 -11.42 -4.55
CA ASP A 120 -15.56 -11.77 -3.23
C ASP A 120 -14.89 -10.97 -2.12
N ALA A 121 -13.55 -10.92 -2.12
CA ALA A 121 -12.78 -10.11 -1.16
C ALA A 121 -13.10 -8.62 -1.34
N THR A 122 -13.15 -8.16 -2.59
CA THR A 122 -13.50 -6.77 -2.93
C THR A 122 -14.90 -6.40 -2.43
N GLY A 123 -15.87 -7.30 -2.58
CA GLY A 123 -17.23 -7.08 -2.10
C GLY A 123 -17.30 -6.91 -0.57
N ARG A 124 -16.54 -7.71 0.19
CA ARG A 124 -16.47 -7.59 1.65
C ARG A 124 -15.75 -6.31 2.09
N ILE A 125 -14.67 -5.94 1.42
CA ILE A 125 -13.93 -4.69 1.68
C ILE A 125 -14.79 -3.47 1.35
N ASP A 126 -15.52 -3.46 0.22
CA ASP A 126 -16.45 -2.39 -0.15
C ASP A 126 -17.57 -2.23 0.90
N ALA A 127 -18.11 -3.35 1.40
CA ALA A 127 -19.09 -3.32 2.48
C ALA A 127 -18.52 -2.72 3.78
N ALA A 128 -17.27 -3.03 4.14
CA ALA A 128 -16.58 -2.43 5.29
C ALA A 128 -16.38 -0.93 5.09
N ALA A 129 -15.96 -0.50 3.91
CA ALA A 129 -15.80 0.91 3.56
C ALA A 129 -17.09 1.70 3.74
N LYS A 130 -18.21 1.14 3.27
CA LYS A 130 -19.54 1.73 3.43
C LYS A 130 -19.98 1.82 4.89
N ARG A 131 -19.70 0.79 5.70
CA ARG A 131 -20.03 0.82 7.14
C ARG A 131 -19.23 1.88 7.89
N GLY A 132 -17.94 2.01 7.61
CA GLY A 132 -17.07 2.96 8.29
C GLY A 132 -17.10 4.38 7.69
N GLY A 133 -17.76 4.59 6.53
CA GLY A 133 -17.75 5.88 5.83
C GLY A 133 -16.37 6.27 5.31
N ALA A 134 -15.54 5.28 4.96
CA ALA A 134 -14.16 5.46 4.51
C ALA A 134 -13.98 4.95 3.07
N SER A 135 -12.83 5.27 2.47
CA SER A 135 -12.49 4.92 1.10
C SER A 135 -11.17 4.18 1.01
N LEU A 136 -11.04 3.31 0.02
CA LEU A 136 -9.79 2.68 -0.38
C LEU A 136 -9.45 3.12 -1.80
N ILE A 137 -8.19 3.56 -2.01
CA ILE A 137 -7.67 3.90 -3.33
C ILE A 137 -6.34 3.19 -3.56
N GLY A 138 -6.23 2.53 -4.71
CA GLY A 138 -4.97 2.01 -5.21
C GLY A 138 -4.07 3.14 -5.73
N THR A 139 -2.77 2.98 -5.53
CA THR A 139 -1.73 3.87 -6.03
C THR A 139 -0.50 3.06 -6.41
N GLY A 140 0.42 3.67 -7.10
CA GLY A 140 1.67 3.04 -7.51
C GLY A 140 2.14 3.58 -8.85
N ILE A 141 3.43 3.45 -9.13
CA ILE A 141 4.00 3.98 -10.35
C ILE A 141 3.71 3.06 -11.55
N GLN A 142 3.75 1.73 -11.34
CA GLN A 142 3.54 0.77 -12.41
C GLN A 142 2.08 0.65 -12.78
N ASP A 143 1.25 0.24 -11.83
CA ASP A 143 -0.12 -0.21 -12.06
C ASP A 143 -1.11 0.95 -12.21
N VAL A 144 -0.80 2.12 -11.64
CA VAL A 144 -1.68 3.29 -11.78
C VAL A 144 -1.11 4.32 -12.72
N PHE A 145 0.10 4.80 -12.45
CA PHE A 145 0.63 5.96 -13.15
C PHE A 145 0.90 5.64 -14.63
N PHE A 146 1.61 4.55 -14.93
CA PHE A 146 1.92 4.18 -16.31
C PHE A 146 0.69 3.74 -17.09
N LEU A 147 -0.25 3.00 -16.48
CA LEU A 147 -1.50 2.64 -17.13
C LEU A 147 -2.32 3.88 -17.47
N ASN A 148 -2.43 4.84 -16.54
CA ASN A 148 -3.16 6.08 -16.78
C ASN A 148 -2.55 6.93 -17.89
N ILE A 149 -1.21 6.95 -18.04
CA ILE A 149 -0.55 7.59 -19.19
C ILE A 149 -0.95 6.91 -20.48
N GLY A 150 -0.94 5.57 -20.51
CA GLY A 150 -1.39 4.79 -21.68
C GLY A 150 -2.85 5.10 -22.06
N TYR A 151 -3.75 5.13 -21.10
CA TYR A 151 -5.16 5.48 -21.34
C TYR A 151 -5.34 6.92 -21.80
N ALA A 152 -4.61 7.88 -21.20
CA ALA A 152 -4.66 9.27 -21.62
C ALA A 152 -4.17 9.45 -23.07
N ALA A 153 -3.09 8.77 -23.46
CA ALA A 153 -2.59 8.77 -24.83
C ALA A 153 -3.57 8.13 -25.80
N ALA A 154 -4.19 7.01 -25.41
CA ALA A 154 -5.18 6.30 -26.20
C ALA A 154 -6.47 7.12 -26.39
N GLY A 155 -6.82 8.01 -25.47
CA GLY A 155 -8.00 8.89 -25.54
C GLY A 155 -8.02 9.84 -26.75
N ALA A 156 -6.89 10.04 -27.44
CA ALA A 156 -6.81 10.79 -28.69
C ALA A 156 -7.22 9.95 -29.93
N SER A 157 -7.46 8.65 -29.78
CA SER A 157 -7.81 7.73 -30.87
C SER A 157 -9.29 7.78 -31.17
N VAL A 158 -9.66 7.75 -32.46
CA VAL A 158 -11.06 7.65 -32.91
C VAL A 158 -11.64 6.25 -32.66
N SER A 159 -10.79 5.23 -32.76
CA SER A 159 -11.12 3.83 -32.48
C SER A 159 -9.92 3.15 -31.83
N LEU A 160 -10.16 2.48 -30.72
CA LEU A 160 -9.17 1.77 -29.95
C LEU A 160 -9.50 0.28 -29.96
N HIS A 161 -8.57 -0.57 -30.41
CA HIS A 161 -8.74 -2.01 -30.45
C HIS A 161 -7.97 -2.72 -29.32
N SER A 162 -6.75 -2.24 -29.01
CA SER A 162 -5.93 -2.76 -27.90
C SER A 162 -4.97 -1.67 -27.41
N ILE A 163 -4.51 -1.84 -26.21
CA ILE A 163 -3.36 -1.11 -25.64
C ILE A 163 -2.36 -2.15 -25.13
N ASP A 164 -1.16 -2.14 -25.67
CA ASP A 164 -0.07 -2.98 -25.22
C ASP A 164 0.97 -2.13 -24.50
N LEU A 165 1.19 -2.43 -23.22
CA LEU A 165 2.15 -1.75 -22.37
C LEU A 165 3.27 -2.71 -21.96
N SER A 166 4.51 -2.33 -22.23
CA SER A 166 5.69 -3.05 -21.75
C SER A 166 6.45 -2.18 -20.76
N ILE A 167 6.69 -2.73 -19.58
CA ILE A 167 7.45 -2.07 -18.51
C ILE A 167 8.64 -2.96 -18.16
N THR A 168 9.83 -2.37 -18.12
CA THR A 168 11.05 -3.05 -17.67
C THR A 168 11.51 -2.44 -16.36
N ASN A 169 11.70 -3.27 -15.34
CA ASN A 169 12.14 -2.84 -14.02
C ASN A 169 13.43 -3.53 -13.63
N ASN A 170 14.26 -2.83 -12.84
CA ASN A 170 15.36 -3.46 -12.15
C ASN A 170 14.84 -4.09 -10.85
N LEU A 171 14.92 -5.42 -10.75
CA LEU A 171 14.44 -6.16 -9.56
C LEU A 171 15.38 -6.08 -8.35
N ASP A 172 16.62 -5.58 -8.52
CA ASP A 172 17.57 -5.44 -7.41
C ASP A 172 17.07 -4.46 -6.33
N ASP A 173 16.24 -3.50 -6.72
CA ASP A 173 15.65 -2.50 -5.81
C ASP A 173 14.41 -3.02 -5.07
N TYR A 174 13.89 -4.19 -5.47
CA TYR A 174 12.71 -4.81 -4.87
C TYR A 174 13.12 -5.70 -3.67
N GLY A 175 12.21 -5.86 -2.73
CA GLY A 175 12.40 -6.84 -1.65
C GLY A 175 12.40 -8.27 -2.19
N LEU A 176 13.05 -9.20 -1.48
CA LEU A 176 13.19 -10.60 -1.88
C LEU A 176 11.85 -11.26 -2.25
N THR A 177 10.78 -10.97 -1.52
CA THR A 177 9.44 -11.52 -1.80
C THR A 177 8.92 -11.10 -3.17
N SER A 178 9.06 -9.81 -3.53
CA SER A 178 8.63 -9.32 -4.85
C SER A 178 9.53 -9.84 -5.97
N ALA A 179 10.83 -9.98 -5.72
CA ALA A 179 11.75 -10.58 -6.68
C ALA A 179 11.41 -12.06 -6.94
N GLN A 180 11.05 -12.80 -5.89
CA GLN A 180 10.63 -14.20 -6.01
C GLN A 180 9.30 -14.35 -6.77
N SER A 181 8.33 -13.45 -6.54
CA SER A 181 7.08 -13.47 -7.31
C SER A 181 7.29 -13.17 -8.80
N ALA A 182 8.40 -12.55 -9.17
CA ALA A 182 8.83 -12.37 -10.56
C ALA A 182 9.71 -13.52 -11.06
N GLY A 183 9.86 -14.60 -10.31
CA GLY A 183 10.63 -15.79 -10.69
C GLY A 183 12.12 -15.72 -10.45
N VAL A 184 12.61 -14.73 -9.69
CA VAL A 184 14.04 -14.64 -9.36
C VAL A 184 14.47 -15.85 -8.53
N ASN A 185 15.58 -16.50 -8.94
CA ASN A 185 16.13 -17.75 -8.40
C ASN A 185 15.30 -19.02 -8.68
N PHE A 186 14.32 -18.97 -9.56
CA PHE A 186 13.60 -20.16 -10.01
C PHE A 186 14.31 -20.78 -11.21
N THR A 187 14.26 -22.10 -11.31
CA THR A 187 14.59 -22.80 -12.56
C THR A 187 13.49 -22.54 -13.59
N PRO A 188 13.76 -22.76 -14.90
CA PRO A 188 12.71 -22.63 -15.92
C PRO A 188 11.46 -23.48 -15.63
N GLU A 189 11.64 -24.67 -15.08
CA GLU A 189 10.56 -25.61 -14.73
C GLU A 189 9.73 -25.09 -13.54
N GLU A 190 10.40 -24.58 -12.50
CA GLU A 190 9.73 -23.96 -11.35
C GLU A 190 8.97 -22.71 -11.76
N PHE A 191 9.55 -21.88 -12.63
CA PHE A 191 8.89 -20.69 -13.15
C PHE A 191 7.65 -21.04 -13.96
N GLN A 192 7.74 -22.05 -14.85
CA GLN A 192 6.59 -22.50 -15.64
C GLN A 192 5.44 -22.97 -14.73
N THR A 193 5.74 -23.73 -13.67
CA THR A 193 4.74 -24.18 -12.70
C THR A 193 4.11 -23.03 -11.93
N MET A 194 4.86 -21.94 -11.69
CA MET A 194 4.36 -20.77 -10.97
C MET A 194 3.35 -19.96 -11.80
N ILE A 195 3.49 -19.92 -13.12
CA ILE A 195 2.65 -19.12 -14.03
C ILE A 195 1.42 -19.87 -14.59
N GLU A 196 1.32 -21.20 -14.36
CA GLU A 196 0.15 -22.03 -14.68
C GLU A 196 -0.92 -21.95 -13.57
#